data_d93aa3041e1df5c17ea396b481bbc3a8
#
_entry.id   d93aa3041e1df5c17ea396b481bbc3a8
#
_cell.length_a   1.000
_cell.length_b   1.000
_cell.length_c   1.000
_cell.angle_alpha   90.00
_cell.angle_beta   90.00
_cell.angle_gamma   90.00
#
_symmetry.space_group_name_H-M   'P 1'
#
loop_
_entity.id
_entity.type
_entity.pdbx_description
1 polymer ?
#
loop_
_entity_poly.entity_id
_entity_poly.type
_entity_poly.pdbx_seq_one_letter_code
_entity_poly.pdbx_strand_id
1 'polypeptide(L)'
;MENNFKFYNTLTKKIETVIPHEDGKIAMYTCGPTVYHFAHIGNLRSYIMEDVLEKSLRYVGYDVKRVMNITDVGHLASDADTGEDKMLKGAKREHKTVMEIAKFYTDAFFEDCKKLNIKTPDVVEPATNCIPEFIKMIEGLLEKGYAYQAGGNVYFDTSKLDNYYVFSTQAELETLVGVRDDVDEDTNKKNKTDFVLWFTKSKFEDQALKWDSPWGVGYPGWHIECSCIGIKHLGEYMDIHCGGVDNIFPHHTNEIAQSESYLGHKWCNYWFHVQHLNDKSGKMSKSKGDFLTVSLLQEKGYDPIVYRMFCLQSHYRKPLEFSYEIMDNTKAAYNKLVKRVAGLKKEGETDQNVFAEYKAKFVDAISNDLNTSMAITVLYDLLKADTNDITKYELIKDFDKVLSLNLENAKSTETTEGVDAELESFVLAKIEERKEAKKAKDFAKADAIRDELLAKGIVLKDTREGVIWHKA
;
A
#
# COMPACT_ATOMS: atom_id res chain seq x y z
N MET A 1 30.84 -3.79 2.54
CA MET A 1 30.17 -4.66 1.54
C MET A 1 29.67 -3.71 0.46
N GLU A 2 30.04 -3.90 -0.80
CA GLU A 2 29.38 -3.17 -1.88
C GLU A 2 27.89 -3.48 -1.82
N ASN A 3 27.09 -2.45 -1.62
CA ASN A 3 25.64 -2.57 -1.47
C ASN A 3 25.03 -2.81 -2.86
N ASN A 4 24.78 -4.06 -3.21
CA ASN A 4 24.21 -4.47 -4.51
C ASN A 4 22.67 -4.48 -4.50
N PHE A 5 22.04 -3.56 -3.78
CA PHE A 5 20.59 -3.42 -3.79
C PHE A 5 20.12 -2.94 -5.16
N LYS A 6 19.25 -3.69 -5.81
CA LYS A 6 18.75 -3.38 -7.15
C LYS A 6 17.26 -3.65 -7.25
N PHE A 7 16.57 -2.82 -8.03
CA PHE A 7 15.17 -3.01 -8.37
C PHE A 7 14.84 -2.45 -9.75
N TYR A 8 13.64 -2.78 -10.23
CA TYR A 8 13.18 -2.34 -11.54
C TYR A 8 12.85 -0.85 -11.53
N ASN A 9 13.60 -0.06 -12.31
CA ASN A 9 13.33 1.34 -12.54
C ASN A 9 12.35 1.50 -13.71
N THR A 10 11.15 1.99 -13.44
CA THR A 10 10.12 2.15 -14.47
C THR A 10 10.54 3.15 -15.57
N LEU A 11 11.36 4.15 -15.22
CA LEU A 11 11.83 5.14 -16.18
C LEU A 11 12.73 4.54 -17.26
N THR A 12 13.65 3.67 -16.87
CA THR A 12 14.60 3.04 -17.79
C THR A 12 14.14 1.67 -18.27
N LYS A 13 13.08 1.12 -17.67
CA LYS A 13 12.55 -0.24 -17.92
C LYS A 13 13.58 -1.35 -17.68
N LYS A 14 14.49 -1.14 -16.70
CA LYS A 14 15.57 -2.08 -16.36
C LYS A 14 15.67 -2.28 -14.84
N ILE A 15 16.21 -3.43 -14.45
CA ILE A 15 16.66 -3.63 -13.06
C ILE A 15 18.03 -2.95 -12.93
N GLU A 16 18.12 -1.99 -12.01
CA GLU A 16 19.30 -1.17 -11.81
C GLU A 16 19.75 -1.22 -10.36
N THR A 17 21.06 -1.20 -10.14
CA THR A 17 21.64 -1.05 -8.81
C THR A 17 21.40 0.37 -8.30
N VAL A 18 20.94 0.49 -7.08
CA VAL A 18 20.71 1.79 -6.44
C VAL A 18 22.05 2.44 -6.10
N ILE A 19 22.30 3.56 -6.74
CA ILE A 19 23.44 4.43 -6.46
C ILE A 19 22.84 5.75 -5.97
N PRO A 20 22.89 6.03 -4.66
CA PRO A 20 22.31 7.25 -4.11
C PRO A 20 23.12 8.48 -4.53
N HIS A 21 22.46 9.64 -4.56
CA HIS A 21 23.10 10.91 -4.82
C HIS A 21 24.10 11.27 -3.71
N GLU A 22 23.75 11.02 -2.46
CA GLU A 22 24.64 11.17 -1.30
C GLU A 22 24.99 9.77 -0.74
N ASP A 23 26.28 9.47 -0.67
CA ASP A 23 26.76 8.14 -0.27
C ASP A 23 26.17 7.69 1.07
N GLY A 24 25.62 6.47 1.06
CA GLY A 24 24.99 5.86 2.23
C GLY A 24 23.60 6.40 2.59
N LYS A 25 23.09 7.45 1.93
CA LYS A 25 21.78 8.05 2.20
C LYS A 25 20.83 7.87 1.03
N ILE A 26 19.55 7.70 1.32
CA ILE A 26 18.49 7.59 0.31
C ILE A 26 17.41 8.65 0.59
N ALA A 27 17.21 9.55 -0.38
CA ALA A 27 16.09 10.48 -0.44
C ALA A 27 14.90 9.78 -1.13
N MET A 28 13.87 9.39 -0.37
CA MET A 28 12.72 8.62 -0.83
C MET A 28 11.42 9.41 -0.67
N TYR A 29 10.63 9.50 -1.73
CA TYR A 29 9.31 10.11 -1.73
C TYR A 29 8.23 9.08 -2.05
N THR A 30 7.11 9.14 -1.32
CA THR A 30 5.94 8.29 -1.56
C THR A 30 4.70 9.16 -1.72
N CYS A 31 3.97 9.02 -2.82
CA CYS A 31 2.71 9.73 -3.01
C CYS A 31 1.72 9.35 -1.92
N GLY A 32 1.23 10.34 -1.19
CA GLY A 32 0.28 10.17 -0.11
C GLY A 32 -1.17 10.03 -0.56
N PRO A 33 -2.09 9.77 0.36
CA PRO A 33 -3.51 9.63 0.05
C PRO A 33 -4.19 10.98 -0.17
N THR A 34 -5.23 10.98 -1.01
CA THR A 34 -6.23 12.05 -1.02
C THR A 34 -7.26 11.73 0.07
N VAL A 35 -7.35 12.58 1.09
CA VAL A 35 -8.02 12.28 2.37
C VAL A 35 -9.49 12.72 2.40
N TYR A 36 -10.32 12.16 1.53
CA TYR A 36 -11.77 12.38 1.48
C TYR A 36 -12.59 11.11 1.77
N HIS A 37 -11.93 9.97 1.91
CA HIS A 37 -12.54 8.67 2.16
C HIS A 37 -11.49 7.71 2.77
N PHE A 38 -11.93 6.61 3.39
CA PHE A 38 -11.03 5.54 3.84
C PHE A 38 -10.16 5.02 2.71
N ALA A 39 -8.95 4.59 3.04
CA ALA A 39 -8.09 3.93 2.08
C ALA A 39 -8.66 2.55 1.69
N HIS A 40 -8.69 2.26 0.39
CA HIS A 40 -9.01 0.95 -0.11
C HIS A 40 -7.81 0.02 0.05
N ILE A 41 -8.02 -1.27 0.32
CA ILE A 41 -6.91 -2.23 0.47
C ILE A 41 -5.98 -2.24 -0.76
N GLY A 42 -6.48 -1.98 -1.96
CA GLY A 42 -5.66 -1.85 -3.16
C GLY A 42 -4.63 -0.71 -3.08
N ASN A 43 -5.00 0.44 -2.49
CA ASN A 43 -4.05 1.53 -2.22
C ASN A 43 -3.04 1.09 -1.14
N LEU A 44 -3.52 0.44 -0.09
CA LEU A 44 -2.66 -0.02 1.02
C LEU A 44 -1.63 -1.06 0.59
N ARG A 45 -1.88 -1.82 -0.49
CA ARG A 45 -0.86 -2.67 -1.11
C ARG A 45 0.37 -1.88 -1.56
N SER A 46 0.18 -0.73 -2.19
CA SER A 46 1.31 0.13 -2.61
C SER A 46 2.10 0.58 -1.38
N TYR A 47 1.43 1.09 -0.35
CA TYR A 47 2.09 1.52 0.89
C TYR A 47 2.80 0.39 1.64
N ILE A 48 2.28 -0.86 1.60
CA ILE A 48 2.97 -2.03 2.14
C ILE A 48 4.29 -2.28 1.38
N MET A 49 4.28 -2.23 0.05
CA MET A 49 5.47 -2.50 -0.76
C MET A 49 6.50 -1.37 -0.68
N GLU A 50 6.07 -0.12 -0.56
CA GLU A 50 6.91 1.05 -0.29
C GLU A 50 7.58 0.96 1.09
N ASP A 51 6.83 0.51 2.10
CA ASP A 51 7.35 0.25 3.45
C ASP A 51 8.40 -0.87 3.45
N VAL A 52 8.15 -1.94 2.70
CA VAL A 52 9.12 -3.04 2.56
C VAL A 52 10.37 -2.57 1.81
N LEU A 53 10.23 -1.70 0.79
CA LEU A 53 11.37 -1.10 0.11
C LEU A 53 12.21 -0.27 1.08
N GLU A 54 11.61 0.64 1.85
CA GLU A 54 12.31 1.43 2.86
C GLU A 54 13.01 0.53 3.88
N LYS A 55 12.29 -0.45 4.45
CA LYS A 55 12.85 -1.38 5.44
C LYS A 55 13.99 -2.22 4.89
N SER A 56 13.89 -2.64 3.62
CA SER A 56 14.95 -3.39 2.96
C SER A 56 16.20 -2.54 2.74
N LEU A 57 16.05 -1.29 2.30
CA LEU A 57 17.15 -0.34 2.13
C LEU A 57 17.86 -0.08 3.48
N ARG A 58 17.08 0.15 4.54
CA ARG A 58 17.62 0.31 5.91
C ARG A 58 18.31 -0.97 6.41
N TYR A 59 17.74 -2.12 6.11
CA TYR A 59 18.28 -3.42 6.53
C TYR A 59 19.66 -3.71 5.91
N VAL A 60 19.88 -3.27 4.68
CA VAL A 60 21.19 -3.39 4.03
C VAL A 60 22.14 -2.23 4.33
N GLY A 61 21.73 -1.27 5.16
CA GLY A 61 22.60 -0.26 5.76
C GLY A 61 22.48 1.15 5.22
N TYR A 62 21.50 1.46 4.36
CA TYR A 62 21.25 2.85 3.96
C TYR A 62 20.51 3.63 5.06
N ASP A 63 20.87 4.91 5.20
CA ASP A 63 20.08 5.89 5.93
C ASP A 63 19.00 6.46 5.00
N VAL A 64 17.74 6.11 5.22
CA VAL A 64 16.63 6.51 4.34
C VAL A 64 15.85 7.64 4.98
N LYS A 65 15.68 8.74 4.27
CA LYS A 65 14.72 9.80 4.62
C LYS A 65 13.50 9.67 3.72
N ARG A 66 12.36 9.20 4.29
CA ARG A 66 11.11 9.06 3.55
C ARG A 66 10.16 10.23 3.83
N VAL A 67 9.67 10.85 2.75
CA VAL A 67 8.71 11.94 2.75
C VAL A 67 7.41 11.49 2.09
N MET A 68 6.27 11.92 2.62
CA MET A 68 4.94 11.68 2.07
C MET A 68 4.11 12.96 2.16
N ASN A 69 3.39 13.30 1.10
CA ASN A 69 2.35 14.33 1.16
C ASN A 69 1.04 13.78 1.74
N ILE A 70 0.18 14.69 2.16
CA ILE A 70 -1.26 14.45 2.33
C ILE A 70 -1.97 15.43 1.41
N THR A 71 -2.74 14.90 0.43
CA THR A 71 -3.57 15.74 -0.44
C THR A 71 -4.85 16.11 0.30
N ASP A 72 -4.80 17.24 0.99
CA ASP A 72 -5.89 17.83 1.77
C ASP A 72 -6.48 19.10 1.10
N VAL A 73 -6.02 19.42 -0.11
CA VAL A 73 -6.57 20.45 -0.98
C VAL A 73 -7.63 19.85 -1.91
N GLY A 74 -8.46 20.73 -2.50
CA GLY A 74 -9.47 20.32 -3.46
C GLY A 74 -8.86 19.57 -4.65
N HIS A 75 -9.23 18.31 -4.78
CA HIS A 75 -8.81 17.45 -5.89
C HIS A 75 -10.03 17.11 -6.73
N LEU A 76 -9.97 17.37 -8.04
CA LEU A 76 -11.06 17.08 -8.96
C LEU A 76 -11.26 15.56 -9.15
N ALA A 77 -12.49 15.14 -9.45
CA ALA A 77 -12.86 13.74 -9.53
C ALA A 77 -12.13 12.97 -10.65
N SER A 78 -11.62 13.68 -11.64
CA SER A 78 -10.89 13.14 -12.79
C SER A 78 -9.41 13.56 -12.72
N ASP A 79 -8.50 12.64 -13.02
CA ASP A 79 -7.07 12.92 -13.19
C ASP A 79 -6.76 13.81 -14.41
N ALA A 80 -7.79 14.15 -15.21
CA ALA A 80 -7.73 15.02 -16.38
C ALA A 80 -8.23 16.44 -16.08
N ASP A 81 -8.08 16.92 -14.86
CA ASP A 81 -8.46 18.26 -14.41
C ASP A 81 -9.96 18.59 -14.57
N THR A 82 -10.82 17.57 -14.51
CA THR A 82 -12.28 17.74 -14.63
C THR A 82 -13.02 17.02 -13.49
N GLY A 83 -14.26 17.43 -13.20
CA GLY A 83 -15.11 16.77 -12.21
C GLY A 83 -15.28 17.55 -10.91
N GLU A 84 -16.17 17.05 -10.03
CA GLU A 84 -16.49 17.64 -8.72
C GLU A 84 -15.32 17.49 -7.75
N ASP A 85 -15.13 18.47 -6.85
CA ASP A 85 -14.14 18.40 -5.75
C ASP A 85 -14.44 17.21 -4.82
N LYS A 86 -13.50 16.28 -4.73
CA LYS A 86 -13.60 15.07 -3.90
C LYS A 86 -13.72 15.42 -2.41
N MET A 87 -12.99 16.45 -1.94
CA MET A 87 -13.01 16.89 -0.54
C MET A 87 -14.36 17.49 -0.18
N LEU A 88 -14.90 18.35 -1.05
CA LEU A 88 -16.23 18.95 -0.86
C LEU A 88 -17.34 17.90 -0.85
N LYS A 89 -17.24 16.90 -1.74
CA LYS A 89 -18.18 15.78 -1.77
C LYS A 89 -18.15 14.97 -0.46
N GLY A 90 -16.97 14.73 0.09
CA GLY A 90 -16.78 14.10 1.40
C GLY A 90 -17.42 14.95 2.52
N ALA A 91 -17.14 16.24 2.54
CA ALA A 91 -17.67 17.18 3.54
C ALA A 91 -19.19 17.27 3.53
N LYS A 92 -19.81 17.39 2.35
CA LYS A 92 -21.27 17.37 2.18
C LYS A 92 -21.90 16.05 2.65
N ARG A 93 -21.28 14.91 2.31
CA ARG A 93 -21.76 13.57 2.71
C ARG A 93 -21.80 13.40 4.24
N GLU A 94 -20.81 13.96 4.95
CA GLU A 94 -20.63 13.72 6.38
C GLU A 94 -21.03 14.92 7.25
N HIS A 95 -21.55 15.98 6.63
CA HIS A 95 -21.96 17.23 7.33
C HIS A 95 -20.81 17.84 8.17
N LYS A 96 -19.59 17.83 7.62
CA LYS A 96 -18.36 18.37 8.23
C LYS A 96 -17.71 19.41 7.33
N THR A 97 -16.78 20.17 7.87
CA THR A 97 -15.92 21.04 7.07
C THR A 97 -14.89 20.20 6.30
N VAL A 98 -14.33 20.75 5.23
CA VAL A 98 -13.27 20.10 4.44
C VAL A 98 -12.06 19.75 5.31
N MET A 99 -11.65 20.65 6.21
CA MET A 99 -10.51 20.43 7.10
C MET A 99 -10.78 19.34 8.15
N GLU A 100 -12.01 19.25 8.67
CA GLU A 100 -12.40 18.15 9.59
C GLU A 100 -12.40 16.81 8.86
N ILE A 101 -12.84 16.77 7.59
CA ILE A 101 -12.79 15.58 6.76
C ILE A 101 -11.34 15.18 6.47
N ALA A 102 -10.49 16.15 6.08
CA ALA A 102 -9.07 15.89 5.82
C ALA A 102 -8.38 15.29 7.05
N LYS A 103 -8.59 15.91 8.22
CA LYS A 103 -8.02 15.39 9.47
C LYS A 103 -8.53 14.00 9.81
N PHE A 104 -9.85 13.76 9.73
CA PHE A 104 -10.46 12.49 10.08
C PHE A 104 -9.91 11.34 9.22
N TYR A 105 -9.85 11.53 7.88
CA TYR A 105 -9.35 10.47 7.00
C TYR A 105 -7.83 10.34 7.01
N THR A 106 -7.09 11.40 7.33
CA THR A 106 -5.65 11.31 7.60
C THR A 106 -5.38 10.43 8.83
N ASP A 107 -6.08 10.68 9.93
CA ASP A 107 -5.96 9.89 11.16
C ASP A 107 -6.34 8.41 10.90
N ALA A 108 -7.44 8.18 10.17
CA ALA A 108 -7.90 6.84 9.80
C ALA A 108 -6.87 6.10 8.90
N PHE A 109 -6.26 6.80 7.95
CA PHE A 109 -5.22 6.24 7.09
C PHE A 109 -3.99 5.78 7.89
N PHE A 110 -3.49 6.61 8.80
CA PHE A 110 -2.34 6.24 9.63
C PHE A 110 -2.68 5.15 10.66
N GLU A 111 -3.91 5.09 11.15
CA GLU A 111 -4.35 3.97 11.99
C GLU A 111 -4.37 2.65 11.20
N ASP A 112 -4.84 2.65 9.95
CA ASP A 112 -4.78 1.48 9.08
C ASP A 112 -3.33 1.10 8.74
N CYS A 113 -2.45 2.08 8.48
CA CYS A 113 -1.02 1.86 8.30
C CYS A 113 -0.38 1.19 9.53
N LYS A 114 -0.72 1.65 10.74
CA LYS A 114 -0.24 1.07 11.98
C LYS A 114 -0.69 -0.39 12.15
N LYS A 115 -1.96 -0.69 11.87
CA LYS A 115 -2.50 -2.06 11.90
C LYS A 115 -1.78 -2.99 10.92
N LEU A 116 -1.29 -2.45 9.81
CA LEU A 116 -0.54 -3.17 8.78
C LEU A 116 0.98 -3.16 9.00
N ASN A 117 1.47 -2.65 10.14
CA ASN A 117 2.89 -2.46 10.43
C ASN A 117 3.65 -1.65 9.37
N ILE A 118 2.98 -0.71 8.73
CA ILE A 118 3.60 0.27 7.84
C ILE A 118 4.22 1.37 8.70
N LYS A 119 5.52 1.61 8.53
CA LYS A 119 6.23 2.68 9.24
C LYS A 119 5.70 4.04 8.78
N THR A 120 5.40 4.93 9.70
CA THR A 120 5.12 6.33 9.37
C THR A 120 6.34 6.96 8.69
N PRO A 121 6.18 7.69 7.57
CA PRO A 121 7.29 8.41 6.95
C PRO A 121 7.98 9.38 7.92
N ASP A 122 9.25 9.69 7.66
CA ASP A 122 10.03 10.60 8.52
C ASP A 122 9.48 12.03 8.45
N VAL A 123 8.85 12.39 7.31
CA VAL A 123 8.08 13.62 7.12
C VAL A 123 6.74 13.31 6.47
N VAL A 124 5.67 13.83 7.04
CA VAL A 124 4.31 13.82 6.47
C VAL A 124 3.88 15.28 6.33
N GLU A 125 3.67 15.74 5.09
CA GLU A 125 3.39 17.15 4.81
C GLU A 125 2.01 17.33 4.15
N PRO A 126 1.04 17.98 4.80
CA PRO A 126 -0.20 18.40 4.14
C PRO A 126 0.06 19.41 3.02
N ALA A 127 -0.59 19.23 1.88
CA ALA A 127 -0.44 20.13 0.72
C ALA A 127 -0.85 21.58 1.05
N THR A 128 -1.84 21.76 1.91
CA THR A 128 -2.29 23.09 2.37
C THR A 128 -1.19 23.91 3.06
N ASN A 129 -0.15 23.27 3.60
CA ASN A 129 0.99 23.95 4.22
C ASN A 129 2.02 24.47 3.20
N CYS A 130 1.89 24.11 1.91
CA CYS A 130 2.91 24.36 0.90
C CYS A 130 2.44 25.31 -0.22
N ILE A 131 1.36 26.03 -0.03
CA ILE A 131 0.82 26.97 -1.02
C ILE A 131 1.85 28.01 -1.50
N PRO A 132 2.67 28.64 -0.63
CA PRO A 132 3.72 29.56 -1.08
C PRO A 132 4.76 28.90 -1.98
N GLU A 133 5.15 27.65 -1.70
CA GLU A 133 6.08 26.88 -2.51
C GLU A 133 5.50 26.57 -3.89
N PHE A 134 4.20 26.25 -3.96
CA PHE A 134 3.50 26.02 -5.22
C PHE A 134 3.49 27.27 -6.08
N ILE A 135 3.12 28.41 -5.51
CA ILE A 135 3.14 29.70 -6.22
C ILE A 135 4.54 30.01 -6.74
N LYS A 136 5.58 29.86 -5.90
CA LYS A 136 6.96 30.11 -6.28
C LYS A 136 7.42 29.22 -7.46
N MET A 137 7.08 27.93 -7.44
CA MET A 137 7.44 27.04 -8.55
C MET A 137 6.73 27.45 -9.83
N ILE A 138 5.45 27.81 -9.77
CA ILE A 138 4.67 28.25 -10.95
C ILE A 138 5.24 29.55 -11.51
N GLU A 139 5.61 30.53 -10.67
CA GLU A 139 6.28 31.75 -11.11
C GLU A 139 7.59 31.44 -11.86
N GLY A 140 8.41 30.54 -11.31
CA GLY A 140 9.63 30.10 -11.96
C GLY A 140 9.41 29.38 -13.29
N LEU A 141 8.35 28.57 -13.41
CA LEU A 141 7.99 27.92 -14.67
C LEU A 141 7.48 28.93 -15.72
N LEU A 142 6.72 29.95 -15.30
CA LEU A 142 6.29 31.06 -16.17
C LEU A 142 7.48 31.89 -16.66
N GLU A 143 8.41 32.25 -15.75
CA GLU A 143 9.62 33.02 -16.08
C GLU A 143 10.51 32.26 -17.09
N LYS A 144 10.65 30.94 -16.93
CA LYS A 144 11.42 30.08 -17.83
C LYS A 144 10.67 29.72 -19.13
N GLY A 145 9.40 30.13 -19.29
CA GLY A 145 8.60 29.92 -20.49
C GLY A 145 8.03 28.50 -20.64
N TYR A 146 8.01 27.69 -19.57
CA TYR A 146 7.35 26.38 -19.55
C TYR A 146 5.88 26.42 -19.14
N ALA A 147 5.40 27.56 -18.68
CA ALA A 147 4.00 27.75 -18.33
C ALA A 147 3.40 28.97 -19.02
N TYR A 148 2.07 29.01 -19.08
CA TYR A 148 1.33 30.15 -19.66
C TYR A 148 -0.01 30.34 -18.96
N GLN A 149 -0.58 31.55 -19.09
CA GLN A 149 -1.92 31.88 -18.62
C GLN A 149 -2.91 31.84 -19.78
N ALA A 150 -4.05 31.19 -19.56
CA ALA A 150 -5.17 31.21 -20.50
C ALA A 150 -6.50 31.00 -19.75
N GLY A 151 -7.57 31.67 -20.17
CA GLY A 151 -8.91 31.55 -19.60
C GLY A 151 -8.99 31.86 -18.09
N GLY A 152 -7.94 32.44 -17.50
CA GLY A 152 -7.80 32.73 -16.06
C GLY A 152 -6.95 31.71 -15.30
N ASN A 153 -6.67 30.53 -15.85
CA ASN A 153 -5.86 29.50 -15.24
C ASN A 153 -4.39 29.58 -15.69
N VAL A 154 -3.49 28.90 -14.96
CA VAL A 154 -2.09 28.71 -15.35
C VAL A 154 -1.89 27.27 -15.75
N TYR A 155 -1.31 27.05 -16.93
CA TYR A 155 -1.06 25.74 -17.52
C TYR A 155 0.43 25.51 -17.73
N PHE A 156 0.86 24.26 -17.61
CA PHE A 156 2.14 23.80 -18.12
C PHE A 156 2.05 23.53 -19.62
N ASP A 157 3.00 24.04 -20.38
CA ASP A 157 3.12 23.88 -21.85
C ASP A 157 3.98 22.67 -22.19
N THR A 158 3.35 21.53 -22.42
CA THR A 158 4.06 20.28 -22.69
C THR A 158 4.82 20.28 -24.02
N SER A 159 4.48 21.18 -24.95
CA SER A 159 5.19 21.35 -26.23
C SER A 159 6.61 21.92 -26.06
N LYS A 160 6.96 22.43 -24.88
CA LYS A 160 8.30 22.95 -24.57
C LYS A 160 9.29 21.86 -24.20
N LEU A 161 8.83 20.62 -24.02
CA LEU A 161 9.67 19.48 -23.70
C LEU A 161 10.06 18.71 -24.95
N ASP A 162 11.32 18.33 -25.08
CA ASP A 162 11.79 17.46 -26.15
C ASP A 162 11.13 16.09 -26.12
N ASN A 163 10.84 15.59 -24.91
CA ASN A 163 10.12 14.36 -24.69
C ASN A 163 9.25 14.43 -23.43
N TYR A 164 7.94 14.60 -23.62
CA TYR A 164 6.97 14.56 -22.52
C TYR A 164 6.66 13.13 -22.07
N TYR A 165 6.67 12.16 -22.98
CA TYR A 165 6.27 10.79 -22.71
C TYR A 165 7.43 9.92 -22.19
N VAL A 166 7.97 10.28 -21.02
CA VAL A 166 9.20 9.68 -20.48
C VAL A 166 9.06 8.21 -20.06
N PHE A 167 7.87 7.79 -19.62
CA PHE A 167 7.62 6.41 -19.17
C PHE A 167 7.05 5.49 -20.25
N SER A 168 6.38 6.05 -21.28
CA SER A 168 5.64 5.30 -22.28
C SER A 168 5.82 5.93 -23.67
N THR A 169 5.60 5.17 -24.71
CA THR A 169 5.54 5.75 -26.05
C THR A 169 4.22 6.53 -26.24
N GLN A 170 4.23 7.52 -27.13
CA GLN A 170 3.03 8.29 -27.48
C GLN A 170 1.87 7.36 -27.90
N ALA A 171 2.16 6.31 -28.68
CA ALA A 171 1.17 5.34 -29.16
C ALA A 171 0.54 4.52 -28.03
N GLU A 172 1.33 4.12 -26.99
CA GLU A 172 0.80 3.44 -25.81
C GLU A 172 -0.16 4.34 -25.03
N LEU A 173 0.14 5.63 -24.94
CA LEU A 173 -0.69 6.60 -24.20
C LEU A 173 -1.92 7.05 -24.99
N GLU A 174 -1.83 7.19 -26.31
CA GLU A 174 -2.99 7.48 -27.16
C GLU A 174 -4.05 6.36 -27.02
N THR A 175 -3.61 5.11 -26.85
CA THR A 175 -4.52 3.98 -26.55
C THR A 175 -5.16 4.10 -25.17
N LEU A 176 -4.45 4.65 -24.19
CA LEU A 176 -4.95 4.88 -22.82
C LEU A 176 -5.84 6.12 -22.72
N VAL A 177 -5.51 7.18 -23.46
CA VAL A 177 -6.28 8.44 -23.54
C VAL A 177 -7.56 8.26 -24.36
N GLY A 178 -7.55 7.45 -25.43
CA GLY A 178 -8.73 7.13 -26.23
C GLY A 178 -9.85 6.36 -25.52
N VAL A 179 -9.59 5.85 -24.30
CA VAL A 179 -10.61 5.22 -23.45
C VAL A 179 -11.38 6.23 -22.58
N ARG A 180 -10.98 7.52 -22.61
CA ARG A 180 -11.61 8.60 -21.80
C ARG A 180 -12.41 9.56 -22.68
N ASP A 181 -13.38 9.05 -23.42
CA ASP A 181 -14.27 9.83 -24.30
C ASP A 181 -15.20 10.82 -23.55
N ASP A 182 -15.21 10.83 -22.22
CA ASP A 182 -16.11 11.69 -21.41
C ASP A 182 -15.45 12.98 -20.89
N VAL A 183 -14.27 13.36 -21.37
CA VAL A 183 -13.58 14.58 -20.92
C VAL A 183 -13.93 15.74 -21.83
N ASP A 184 -14.71 16.71 -21.32
CA ASP A 184 -14.92 18.01 -21.99
C ASP A 184 -13.55 18.66 -22.30
N GLU A 185 -13.27 18.90 -23.59
CA GLU A 185 -12.04 19.57 -24.02
C GLU A 185 -11.95 20.97 -23.40
N ASP A 186 -10.88 21.20 -22.63
CA ASP A 186 -10.56 22.56 -22.17
C ASP A 186 -9.94 23.36 -23.34
N THR A 187 -10.76 24.20 -23.96
CA THR A 187 -10.38 25.02 -25.11
C THR A 187 -9.31 26.07 -24.80
N ASN A 188 -8.93 26.27 -23.54
CA ASN A 188 -7.86 27.19 -23.16
C ASN A 188 -6.48 26.53 -23.26
N LYS A 189 -6.40 25.20 -23.31
CA LYS A 189 -5.15 24.47 -23.50
C LYS A 189 -4.59 24.66 -24.91
N LYS A 190 -3.30 24.92 -25.02
CA LYS A 190 -2.60 24.98 -26.31
C LYS A 190 -2.43 23.58 -26.92
N ASN A 191 -2.15 22.59 -26.06
CA ASN A 191 -1.97 21.20 -26.42
C ASN A 191 -2.87 20.33 -25.55
N LYS A 192 -3.36 19.19 -26.07
CA LYS A 192 -4.22 18.27 -25.31
C LYS A 192 -3.58 17.73 -24.03
N THR A 193 -2.26 17.63 -24.03
CA THR A 193 -1.47 17.11 -22.90
C THR A 193 -1.12 18.16 -21.86
N ASP A 194 -1.38 19.46 -22.15
CA ASP A 194 -1.15 20.51 -21.16
C ASP A 194 -2.00 20.26 -19.92
N PHE A 195 -1.46 20.59 -18.75
CA PHE A 195 -2.16 20.39 -17.48
C PHE A 195 -2.14 21.65 -16.63
N VAL A 196 -3.12 21.75 -15.75
CA VAL A 196 -3.29 22.95 -14.93
C VAL A 196 -2.32 22.94 -13.75
N LEU A 197 -1.61 24.05 -13.57
CA LEU A 197 -0.76 24.32 -12.41
C LEU A 197 -1.51 25.11 -11.32
N TRP A 198 -2.37 26.04 -11.75
CA TRP A 198 -3.20 26.85 -10.84
C TRP A 198 -4.56 27.13 -11.45
N PHE A 199 -5.61 26.83 -10.72
CA PHE A 199 -6.99 27.10 -11.10
C PHE A 199 -7.47 28.43 -10.48
N THR A 200 -7.88 29.39 -11.28
CA THR A 200 -8.67 30.56 -10.82
C THR A 200 -10.10 30.46 -11.28
N LYS A 201 -10.34 29.75 -12.38
CA LYS A 201 -11.67 29.45 -12.93
C LYS A 201 -11.79 27.95 -13.15
N SER A 202 -12.82 27.38 -12.57
CA SER A 202 -13.20 25.99 -12.76
C SER A 202 -14.67 25.96 -13.18
N LYS A 203 -15.09 24.95 -13.94
CA LYS A 203 -16.53 24.70 -14.22
C LYS A 203 -17.30 24.41 -12.93
N PHE A 204 -16.58 24.09 -11.84
CA PHE A 204 -17.11 23.80 -10.51
C PHE A 204 -16.76 24.98 -9.60
N GLU A 205 -17.67 25.93 -9.45
CA GLU A 205 -17.47 27.13 -8.64
C GLU A 205 -17.34 26.84 -7.13
N ASP A 206 -17.67 25.64 -6.68
CA ASP A 206 -17.82 25.23 -5.30
C ASP A 206 -16.53 24.67 -4.66
N GLN A 207 -15.33 25.08 -5.11
CA GLN A 207 -14.09 24.72 -4.43
C GLN A 207 -14.07 25.30 -3.01
N ALA A 208 -13.90 24.41 -2.01
CA ALA A 208 -14.00 24.79 -0.61
C ALA A 208 -12.79 25.57 -0.10
N LEU A 209 -11.59 25.33 -0.66
CA LEU A 209 -10.34 25.97 -0.26
C LEU A 209 -9.74 26.72 -1.44
N LYS A 210 -9.50 28.00 -1.25
CA LYS A 210 -8.89 28.91 -2.24
C LYS A 210 -7.92 29.85 -1.54
N TRP A 211 -6.87 30.22 -2.27
CA TRP A 211 -5.82 31.13 -1.78
C TRP A 211 -5.55 32.24 -2.77
N ASP A 212 -5.08 33.37 -2.27
CA ASP A 212 -4.57 34.45 -3.09
C ASP A 212 -3.33 34.03 -3.85
N SER A 213 -3.23 34.42 -5.11
CA SER A 213 -2.06 34.21 -5.94
C SER A 213 -1.84 35.40 -6.90
N PRO A 214 -0.67 35.52 -7.55
CA PRO A 214 -0.43 36.55 -8.58
C PRO A 214 -1.40 36.48 -9.76
N TRP A 215 -2.06 35.33 -9.97
CA TRP A 215 -2.99 35.09 -11.08
C TRP A 215 -4.47 35.25 -10.67
N GLY A 216 -4.72 35.48 -9.39
CA GLY A 216 -6.05 35.61 -8.79
C GLY A 216 -6.30 34.55 -7.69
N VAL A 217 -7.46 34.67 -7.05
CA VAL A 217 -7.90 33.72 -6.02
C VAL A 217 -8.18 32.37 -6.67
N GLY A 218 -7.54 31.29 -6.15
CA GLY A 218 -7.63 29.97 -6.76
C GLY A 218 -7.02 28.86 -5.90
N TYR A 219 -6.69 27.76 -6.56
CA TYR A 219 -6.11 26.58 -5.91
C TYR A 219 -5.13 25.84 -6.85
N PRO A 220 -4.14 25.07 -6.29
CA PRO A 220 -3.16 24.38 -7.10
C PRO A 220 -3.75 23.20 -7.89
N GLY A 221 -3.11 22.86 -9.02
CA GLY A 221 -3.27 21.56 -9.66
C GLY A 221 -2.68 20.44 -8.80
N TRP A 222 -3.09 19.20 -9.09
CA TRP A 222 -2.69 18.05 -8.27
C TRP A 222 -1.20 17.71 -8.34
N HIS A 223 -0.58 17.84 -9.49
CA HIS A 223 0.77 17.34 -9.73
C HIS A 223 1.85 18.19 -9.06
N ILE A 224 1.58 19.47 -8.78
CA ILE A 224 2.57 20.38 -8.19
C ILE A 224 2.84 20.09 -6.72
N GLU A 225 1.90 19.43 -6.03
CA GLU A 225 2.03 19.09 -4.62
C GLU A 225 3.29 18.24 -4.39
N CYS A 226 3.39 17.09 -5.06
CA CYS A 226 4.48 16.15 -4.87
C CYS A 226 5.82 16.73 -5.31
N SER A 227 5.85 17.50 -6.41
CA SER A 227 7.07 18.20 -6.87
C SER A 227 7.60 19.15 -5.81
N CYS A 228 6.75 20.04 -5.30
CA CYS A 228 7.19 21.06 -4.34
C CYS A 228 7.50 20.47 -2.97
N ILE A 229 6.69 19.54 -2.47
CA ILE A 229 6.92 18.90 -1.17
C ILE A 229 8.20 18.03 -1.23
N GLY A 230 8.42 17.33 -2.35
CA GLY A 230 9.65 16.59 -2.58
C GLY A 230 10.87 17.48 -2.55
N ILE A 231 10.89 18.58 -3.30
CA ILE A 231 11.99 19.54 -3.32
C ILE A 231 12.19 20.20 -1.96
N LYS A 232 11.12 20.59 -1.27
CA LYS A 232 11.17 21.23 0.06
C LYS A 232 11.89 20.38 1.10
N HIS A 233 11.61 19.08 1.12
CA HIS A 233 12.08 18.21 2.20
C HIS A 233 13.26 17.31 1.82
N LEU A 234 13.44 16.98 0.54
CA LEU A 234 14.49 16.10 0.05
C LEU A 234 15.55 16.85 -0.77
N GLY A 235 15.28 18.12 -1.17
CA GLY A 235 16.17 18.90 -2.00
C GLY A 235 15.97 18.67 -3.50
N GLU A 236 16.93 19.18 -4.28
CA GLU A 236 16.86 19.19 -5.75
C GLU A 236 17.19 17.84 -6.39
N TYR A 237 17.68 16.88 -5.61
CA TYR A 237 18.04 15.54 -6.06
C TYR A 237 17.34 14.50 -5.18
N MET A 238 16.44 13.76 -5.79
CA MET A 238 15.72 12.67 -5.15
C MET A 238 16.26 11.34 -5.69
N ASP A 239 16.44 10.35 -4.81
CA ASP A 239 16.87 9.03 -5.27
C ASP A 239 15.72 8.21 -5.77
N ILE A 240 14.65 8.03 -4.96
CA ILE A 240 13.56 7.12 -5.26
C ILE A 240 12.21 7.83 -5.11
N HIS A 241 11.38 7.74 -6.15
CA HIS A 241 9.98 8.16 -6.12
C HIS A 241 9.06 6.93 -6.28
N CYS A 242 8.08 6.78 -5.40
CA CYS A 242 7.20 5.61 -5.32
C CYS A 242 5.74 5.95 -5.57
N GLY A 243 5.00 4.98 -6.13
CA GLY A 243 3.55 5.06 -6.27
C GLY A 243 2.94 3.79 -6.86
N GLY A 244 1.65 3.81 -7.14
CA GLY A 244 0.97 2.79 -7.93
C GLY A 244 1.26 2.96 -9.43
N VAL A 245 1.04 1.95 -10.24
CA VAL A 245 1.20 2.05 -11.71
C VAL A 245 0.26 3.06 -12.34
N ASP A 246 -0.84 3.39 -11.69
CA ASP A 246 -1.77 4.45 -12.10
C ASP A 246 -1.18 5.87 -11.91
N ASN A 247 -0.15 6.03 -11.08
CA ASN A 247 0.57 7.30 -10.96
C ASN A 247 1.54 7.54 -12.12
N ILE A 248 1.93 6.52 -12.88
CA ILE A 248 2.88 6.67 -14.00
C ILE A 248 2.42 7.77 -14.95
N PHE A 249 1.14 7.71 -15.35
CA PHE A 249 0.52 8.70 -16.21
C PHE A 249 -0.91 9.03 -15.74
N PRO A 250 -1.27 10.33 -15.61
CA PRO A 250 -0.43 11.49 -15.94
C PRO A 250 0.47 11.98 -14.78
N HIS A 251 0.29 11.49 -13.52
CA HIS A 251 0.80 12.13 -12.31
C HIS A 251 2.33 12.27 -12.30
N HIS A 252 3.07 11.16 -12.27
CA HIS A 252 4.53 11.18 -12.23
C HIS A 252 5.15 11.76 -13.52
N THR A 253 4.51 11.55 -14.67
CA THR A 253 4.93 12.20 -15.93
C THR A 253 4.88 13.72 -15.79
N ASN A 254 3.80 14.27 -15.22
CA ASN A 254 3.64 15.70 -15.01
C ASN A 254 4.60 16.23 -13.92
N GLU A 255 4.87 15.44 -12.89
CA GLU A 255 5.85 15.81 -11.87
C GLU A 255 7.26 15.93 -12.46
N ILE A 256 7.69 14.99 -13.32
CA ILE A 256 8.97 15.10 -14.03
C ILE A 256 8.99 16.36 -14.89
N ALA A 257 7.92 16.59 -15.67
CA ALA A 257 7.80 17.75 -16.53
C ALA A 257 8.00 19.05 -15.76
N GLN A 258 7.29 19.26 -14.64
CA GLN A 258 7.38 20.50 -13.87
C GLN A 258 8.70 20.60 -13.05
N SER A 259 9.12 19.52 -12.38
CA SER A 259 10.31 19.53 -11.52
C SER A 259 11.59 19.74 -12.33
N GLU A 260 11.79 18.97 -13.42
CA GLU A 260 13.00 19.08 -14.23
C GLU A 260 13.07 20.38 -15.04
N SER A 261 11.91 20.91 -15.50
CA SER A 261 11.83 22.23 -16.11
C SER A 261 12.15 23.36 -15.12
N TYR A 262 11.67 23.23 -13.87
CA TYR A 262 11.97 24.20 -12.82
C TYR A 262 13.42 24.17 -12.39
N LEU A 263 13.99 23.00 -12.15
CA LEU A 263 15.36 22.81 -11.66
C LEU A 263 16.40 22.99 -12.78
N GLY A 264 16.11 22.55 -14.01
CA GLY A 264 17.04 22.56 -15.14
C GLY A 264 17.95 21.33 -15.19
N HIS A 265 17.66 20.30 -14.42
CA HIS A 265 18.39 19.02 -14.39
C HIS A 265 17.47 17.87 -13.99
N LYS A 266 17.95 16.64 -14.14
CA LYS A 266 17.20 15.43 -13.72
C LYS A 266 16.92 15.48 -12.22
N TRP A 267 15.66 15.32 -11.83
CA TRP A 267 15.19 15.44 -10.46
C TRP A 267 15.27 14.14 -9.68
N CYS A 268 14.75 13.04 -10.25
CA CYS A 268 14.65 11.74 -9.58
C CYS A 268 15.34 10.64 -10.39
N ASN A 269 16.14 9.80 -9.72
CA ASN A 269 16.89 8.74 -10.38
C ASN A 269 16.09 7.47 -10.61
N TYR A 270 15.29 7.03 -9.62
CA TYR A 270 14.61 5.74 -9.65
C TYR A 270 13.12 5.90 -9.39
N TRP A 271 12.31 5.26 -10.24
CA TRP A 271 10.85 5.29 -10.17
C TRP A 271 10.34 3.89 -9.87
N PHE A 272 9.75 3.73 -8.66
CA PHE A 272 9.24 2.47 -8.15
C PHE A 272 7.72 2.44 -8.22
N HIS A 273 7.16 1.47 -8.97
CA HIS A 273 5.71 1.37 -9.14
C HIS A 273 5.19 -0.01 -8.76
N VAL A 274 4.10 -0.02 -8.00
CA VAL A 274 3.42 -1.23 -7.53
C VAL A 274 2.20 -1.51 -8.40
N GLN A 275 2.07 -2.73 -8.87
CA GLN A 275 0.94 -3.20 -9.68
C GLN A 275 -0.37 -3.27 -8.88
N HIS A 276 -1.49 -3.22 -9.61
CA HIS A 276 -2.83 -3.21 -9.04
C HIS A 276 -3.16 -4.45 -8.21
N LEU A 277 -4.05 -4.24 -7.24
CA LEU A 277 -4.87 -5.28 -6.66
C LEU A 277 -6.15 -5.41 -7.48
N ASN A 278 -6.42 -6.60 -8.01
CA ASN A 278 -7.57 -6.91 -8.84
C ASN A 278 -8.53 -7.83 -8.09
N ASP A 279 -9.79 -7.80 -8.43
CA ASP A 279 -10.74 -8.88 -8.15
C ASP A 279 -11.08 -9.64 -9.44
N LYS A 280 -11.96 -10.64 -9.37
CA LYS A 280 -12.39 -11.42 -10.54
C LYS A 280 -13.03 -10.57 -11.66
N SER A 281 -13.44 -9.34 -11.37
CA SER A 281 -14.03 -8.39 -12.33
C SER A 281 -13.00 -7.43 -12.94
N GLY A 282 -11.73 -7.48 -12.53
CA GLY A 282 -10.63 -6.61 -12.96
C GLY A 282 -10.12 -5.69 -11.85
N LYS A 283 -9.65 -4.47 -12.17
CA LYS A 283 -9.17 -3.51 -11.17
C LYS A 283 -10.26 -3.20 -10.16
N MET A 284 -9.96 -3.38 -8.88
CA MET A 284 -10.85 -2.96 -7.80
C MET A 284 -11.05 -1.45 -7.83
N SER A 285 -12.28 -1.00 -7.83
CA SER A 285 -12.63 0.42 -7.82
C SER A 285 -13.74 0.71 -6.82
N LYS A 286 -13.76 1.95 -6.30
CA LYS A 286 -14.75 2.46 -5.34
C LYS A 286 -16.21 2.34 -5.81
N SER A 287 -16.46 2.13 -7.09
CA SER A 287 -17.79 2.11 -7.71
C SER A 287 -18.37 0.71 -7.95
N LYS A 288 -17.60 -0.37 -7.72
CA LYS A 288 -17.97 -1.74 -8.14
C LYS A 288 -18.11 -2.72 -6.98
N GLY A 289 -18.90 -2.44 -5.96
CA GLY A 289 -19.17 -3.42 -4.90
C GLY A 289 -18.75 -2.96 -3.50
N ASP A 290 -18.59 -3.89 -2.54
CA ASP A 290 -18.19 -3.57 -1.18
C ASP A 290 -16.82 -2.86 -1.18
N PHE A 291 -16.77 -1.68 -0.57
CA PHE A 291 -15.55 -0.89 -0.46
C PHE A 291 -14.60 -1.56 0.55
N LEU A 292 -13.66 -2.36 0.05
CA LEU A 292 -12.76 -3.17 0.86
C LEU A 292 -11.75 -2.30 1.63
N THR A 293 -11.96 -2.20 2.93
CA THR A 293 -11.09 -1.50 3.89
C THR A 293 -10.44 -2.49 4.85
N VAL A 294 -9.43 -2.05 5.61
CA VAL A 294 -8.85 -2.85 6.71
C VAL A 294 -9.92 -3.18 7.75
N SER A 295 -10.79 -2.21 8.08
CA SER A 295 -11.88 -2.43 9.03
C SER A 295 -12.84 -3.53 8.57
N LEU A 296 -13.22 -3.54 7.28
CA LEU A 296 -14.07 -4.60 6.74
C LEU A 296 -13.39 -5.98 6.79
N LEU A 297 -12.07 -6.04 6.54
CA LEU A 297 -11.33 -7.30 6.70
C LEU A 297 -11.35 -7.78 8.17
N GLN A 298 -11.20 -6.86 9.12
CA GLN A 298 -11.29 -7.17 10.56
C GLN A 298 -12.68 -7.66 10.96
N GLU A 299 -13.76 -7.02 10.49
CA GLU A 299 -15.15 -7.46 10.70
C GLU A 299 -15.40 -8.87 10.15
N LYS A 300 -14.72 -9.24 9.06
CA LYS A 300 -14.74 -10.59 8.49
C LYS A 300 -13.78 -11.58 9.19
N GLY A 301 -13.15 -11.16 10.28
CA GLY A 301 -12.27 -12.02 11.10
C GLY A 301 -10.84 -12.19 10.57
N TYR A 302 -10.37 -11.28 9.71
CA TYR A 302 -8.97 -11.28 9.27
C TYR A 302 -8.16 -10.31 10.12
N ASP A 303 -7.05 -10.79 10.69
CA ASP A 303 -6.01 -9.92 11.24
C ASP A 303 -5.40 -9.09 10.08
N PRO A 304 -5.20 -7.78 10.24
CA PRO A 304 -4.56 -6.94 9.21
C PRO A 304 -3.19 -7.47 8.74
N ILE A 305 -2.43 -8.15 9.61
CA ILE A 305 -1.14 -8.75 9.24
C ILE A 305 -1.31 -9.91 8.25
N VAL A 306 -2.45 -10.60 8.24
CA VAL A 306 -2.77 -11.58 7.20
C VAL A 306 -2.84 -10.92 5.83
N TYR A 307 -3.43 -9.72 5.74
CA TYR A 307 -3.45 -8.95 4.50
C TYR A 307 -2.05 -8.49 4.10
N ARG A 308 -1.22 -8.05 5.06
CA ARG A 308 0.20 -7.77 4.79
C ARG A 308 0.92 -9.00 4.22
N MET A 309 0.78 -10.16 4.87
CA MET A 309 1.38 -11.42 4.38
C MET A 309 0.88 -11.78 2.98
N PHE A 310 -0.43 -11.61 2.70
CA PHE A 310 -0.99 -11.81 1.37
C PHE A 310 -0.31 -10.94 0.31
N CYS A 311 -0.07 -9.67 0.59
CA CYS A 311 0.66 -8.77 -0.32
C CYS A 311 2.10 -9.24 -0.55
N LEU A 312 2.81 -9.70 0.50
CA LEU A 312 4.21 -10.11 0.41
C LEU A 312 4.41 -11.44 -0.35
N GLN A 313 3.38 -12.27 -0.48
CA GLN A 313 3.44 -13.54 -1.22
C GLN A 313 3.52 -13.33 -2.74
N SER A 314 3.27 -12.13 -3.23
CA SER A 314 3.35 -11.79 -4.65
C SER A 314 4.39 -10.70 -4.90
N HIS A 315 5.05 -10.77 -6.05
CA HIS A 315 6.00 -9.75 -6.46
C HIS A 315 5.27 -8.42 -6.74
N TYR A 316 5.83 -7.26 -6.32
CA TYR A 316 5.19 -5.95 -6.46
C TYR A 316 4.87 -5.55 -7.91
N ARG A 317 5.65 -6.04 -8.90
CA ARG A 317 5.45 -5.81 -10.34
C ARG A 317 4.39 -6.73 -10.97
N LYS A 318 3.79 -7.63 -10.24
CA LYS A 318 2.71 -8.49 -10.74
C LYS A 318 1.37 -8.01 -10.20
N PRO A 319 0.32 -7.96 -11.04
CA PRO A 319 -1.04 -7.81 -10.52
C PRO A 319 -1.33 -8.89 -9.48
N LEU A 320 -2.01 -8.50 -8.41
CA LEU A 320 -2.40 -9.41 -7.32
C LEU A 320 -3.91 -9.58 -7.35
N GLU A 321 -4.37 -10.82 -7.39
CA GLU A 321 -5.79 -11.12 -7.36
C GLU A 321 -6.27 -11.33 -5.92
N PHE A 322 -7.31 -10.61 -5.53
CA PHE A 322 -7.95 -10.73 -4.23
C PHE A 322 -9.18 -11.63 -4.32
N SER A 323 -9.29 -12.56 -3.38
CA SER A 323 -10.54 -13.23 -3.05
C SER A 323 -10.52 -13.64 -1.58
N TYR A 324 -11.70 -13.80 -0.99
CA TYR A 324 -11.79 -14.30 0.39
C TYR A 324 -11.23 -15.72 0.54
N GLU A 325 -11.34 -16.56 -0.48
CA GLU A 325 -10.71 -17.90 -0.50
C GLU A 325 -9.18 -17.82 -0.37
N ILE A 326 -8.54 -16.88 -1.11
CA ILE A 326 -7.09 -16.68 -1.02
C ILE A 326 -6.74 -16.11 0.36
N MET A 327 -7.56 -15.21 0.91
CA MET A 327 -7.37 -14.68 2.26
C MET A 327 -7.50 -15.75 3.33
N ASP A 328 -8.46 -16.69 3.22
CA ASP A 328 -8.61 -17.83 4.13
C ASP A 328 -7.38 -18.75 4.10
N ASN A 329 -6.87 -19.05 2.91
CA ASN A 329 -5.64 -19.83 2.73
C ASN A 329 -4.43 -19.10 3.35
N THR A 330 -4.32 -17.79 3.16
CA THR A 330 -3.26 -16.97 3.76
C THR A 330 -3.38 -16.93 5.28
N LYS A 331 -4.60 -16.77 5.82
CA LYS A 331 -4.87 -16.82 7.27
C LYS A 331 -4.42 -18.15 7.88
N ALA A 332 -4.79 -19.27 7.24
CA ALA A 332 -4.37 -20.59 7.68
C ALA A 332 -2.83 -20.76 7.67
N ALA A 333 -2.17 -20.28 6.60
CA ALA A 333 -0.72 -20.32 6.47
C ALA A 333 -0.03 -19.43 7.53
N TYR A 334 -0.54 -18.21 7.76
CA TYR A 334 -0.05 -17.29 8.77
C TYR A 334 -0.18 -17.87 10.18
N ASN A 335 -1.35 -18.39 10.55
CA ASN A 335 -1.57 -19.01 11.85
C ASN A 335 -0.64 -20.20 12.10
N LYS A 336 -0.41 -21.03 11.07
CA LYS A 336 0.54 -22.14 11.14
C LYS A 336 1.99 -21.65 11.33
N LEU A 337 2.36 -20.55 10.65
CA LEU A 337 3.67 -19.92 10.79
C LEU A 337 3.86 -19.39 12.23
N VAL A 338 2.93 -18.59 12.74
CA VAL A 338 2.93 -18.05 14.10
C VAL A 338 3.06 -19.17 15.14
N LYS A 339 2.25 -20.24 15.01
CA LYS A 339 2.32 -21.40 15.91
C LYS A 339 3.69 -22.08 15.89
N ARG A 340 4.32 -22.23 14.72
CA ARG A 340 5.67 -22.83 14.61
C ARG A 340 6.71 -21.94 15.27
N VAL A 341 6.67 -20.64 15.05
CA VAL A 341 7.64 -19.69 15.64
C VAL A 341 7.46 -19.60 17.15
N ALA A 342 6.22 -19.58 17.63
CA ALA A 342 5.91 -19.58 19.07
C ALA A 342 6.42 -20.84 19.79
N GLY A 343 6.49 -21.97 19.10
CA GLY A 343 7.01 -23.23 19.63
C GLY A 343 8.54 -23.35 19.69
N LEU A 344 9.28 -22.38 19.14
CA LEU A 344 10.74 -22.41 19.17
C LEU A 344 11.26 -22.08 20.57
N LYS A 345 12.27 -22.82 21.02
CA LYS A 345 13.00 -22.51 22.25
C LYS A 345 13.89 -21.30 22.04
N LYS A 346 13.80 -20.34 22.98
CA LYS A 346 14.50 -19.04 22.89
C LYS A 346 15.77 -18.98 23.72
N GLU A 347 16.31 -20.15 24.10
CA GLU A 347 17.47 -20.31 24.94
C GLU A 347 18.57 -21.08 24.21
N GLY A 348 19.84 -20.75 24.51
CA GLY A 348 21.01 -21.39 23.91
C GLY A 348 21.91 -20.43 23.15
N GLU A 349 22.88 -20.97 22.45
CA GLU A 349 23.81 -20.21 21.61
C GLU A 349 23.38 -20.31 20.12
N THR A 350 23.48 -19.19 19.43
CA THR A 350 23.19 -19.10 17.99
C THR A 350 24.31 -19.75 17.18
N ASP A 351 23.99 -20.64 16.25
CA ASP A 351 24.91 -21.14 15.23
C ASP A 351 25.22 -20.01 14.23
N GLN A 352 26.41 -19.43 14.37
CA GLN A 352 26.84 -18.29 13.57
C GLN A 352 27.01 -18.62 12.09
N ASN A 353 27.32 -19.86 11.73
CA ASN A 353 27.46 -20.27 10.33
C ASN A 353 26.10 -20.32 9.65
N VAL A 354 25.12 -20.97 10.27
CA VAL A 354 23.74 -21.03 9.76
C VAL A 354 23.13 -19.62 9.77
N PHE A 355 23.40 -18.82 10.80
CA PHE A 355 22.91 -17.44 10.85
C PHE A 355 23.43 -16.62 9.67
N ALA A 356 24.73 -16.66 9.40
CA ALA A 356 25.34 -15.95 8.27
C ALA A 356 24.79 -16.42 6.92
N GLU A 357 24.63 -17.75 6.74
CA GLU A 357 24.11 -18.35 5.52
C GLU A 357 22.68 -17.88 5.21
N TYR A 358 21.76 -18.01 6.17
CA TYR A 358 20.36 -17.66 5.94
C TYR A 358 20.14 -16.15 5.86
N LYS A 359 20.92 -15.38 6.61
CA LYS A 359 20.93 -13.91 6.46
C LYS A 359 21.36 -13.50 5.05
N ALA A 360 22.39 -14.12 4.49
CA ALA A 360 22.84 -13.84 3.12
C ALA A 360 21.74 -14.18 2.09
N LYS A 361 21.07 -15.34 2.23
CA LYS A 361 19.94 -15.71 1.36
C LYS A 361 18.79 -14.71 1.44
N PHE A 362 18.48 -14.23 2.63
CA PHE A 362 17.42 -13.24 2.83
C PHE A 362 17.80 -11.88 2.21
N VAL A 363 19.04 -11.42 2.44
CA VAL A 363 19.58 -10.20 1.82
C VAL A 363 19.53 -10.29 0.30
N ASP A 364 19.94 -11.42 -0.29
CA ASP A 364 19.88 -11.63 -1.74
C ASP A 364 18.44 -11.52 -2.25
N ALA A 365 17.47 -12.12 -1.56
CA ALA A 365 16.06 -12.06 -1.95
C ALA A 365 15.51 -10.63 -1.93
N ILE A 366 15.73 -9.86 -0.87
CA ILE A 366 15.20 -8.49 -0.75
C ILE A 366 15.97 -7.49 -1.63
N SER A 367 17.25 -7.73 -1.89
CA SER A 367 18.10 -6.85 -2.70
C SER A 367 18.00 -7.11 -4.20
N ASN A 368 17.34 -8.19 -4.60
CA ASN A 368 17.15 -8.56 -5.99
C ASN A 368 15.71 -8.29 -6.44
N ASP A 369 15.42 -7.04 -6.79
CA ASP A 369 14.11 -6.59 -7.26
C ASP A 369 12.99 -6.79 -6.22
N LEU A 370 13.33 -6.60 -4.93
CA LEU A 370 12.40 -6.69 -3.79
C LEU A 370 11.55 -7.97 -3.83
N ASN A 371 12.20 -9.13 -4.00
CA ASN A 371 11.52 -10.41 -4.14
C ASN A 371 11.02 -10.94 -2.78
N THR A 372 9.93 -10.37 -2.29
CA THR A 372 9.32 -10.71 -1.00
C THR A 372 8.83 -12.15 -0.94
N SER A 373 8.36 -12.71 -2.06
CA SER A 373 7.94 -14.12 -2.10
C SER A 373 9.11 -15.08 -1.88
N MET A 374 10.31 -14.74 -2.41
CA MET A 374 11.52 -15.50 -2.13
C MET A 374 11.98 -15.30 -0.68
N ALA A 375 11.90 -14.08 -0.15
CA ALA A 375 12.21 -13.81 1.27
C ALA A 375 11.34 -14.65 2.22
N ILE A 376 10.04 -14.79 1.93
CA ILE A 376 9.14 -15.70 2.66
C ILE A 376 9.57 -17.17 2.47
N THR A 377 10.01 -17.56 1.27
CA THR A 377 10.52 -18.92 1.04
C THR A 377 11.74 -19.19 1.91
N VAL A 378 12.70 -18.27 1.99
CA VAL A 378 13.87 -18.38 2.86
C VAL A 378 13.46 -18.57 4.33
N LEU A 379 12.46 -17.84 4.80
CA LEU A 379 11.90 -17.99 6.15
C LEU A 379 11.31 -19.39 6.39
N TYR A 380 10.57 -19.94 5.43
CA TYR A 380 10.03 -21.30 5.55
C TYR A 380 11.12 -22.38 5.48
N ASP A 381 12.17 -22.17 4.68
CA ASP A 381 13.29 -23.10 4.58
C ASP A 381 14.16 -23.07 5.85
N LEU A 382 14.36 -21.89 6.44
CA LEU A 382 14.98 -21.76 7.76
C LEU A 382 14.25 -22.59 8.83
N LEU A 383 12.91 -22.56 8.83
CA LEU A 383 12.13 -23.35 9.80
C LEU A 383 12.31 -24.87 9.63
N LYS A 384 12.76 -25.36 8.46
CA LYS A 384 13.06 -26.77 8.17
C LYS A 384 14.55 -27.11 8.34
N ALA A 385 15.42 -26.08 8.45
CA ALA A 385 16.86 -26.27 8.52
C ALA A 385 17.28 -27.13 9.72
N ASP A 386 18.35 -27.88 9.56
CA ASP A 386 18.97 -28.66 10.62
C ASP A 386 19.86 -27.76 11.48
N THR A 387 19.23 -27.05 12.41
CA THR A 387 19.87 -26.15 13.38
C THR A 387 18.98 -26.01 14.62
N ASN A 388 19.53 -25.45 15.68
CA ASN A 388 18.82 -25.26 16.94
C ASN A 388 17.74 -24.14 16.84
N ASP A 389 16.79 -24.20 17.75
CA ASP A 389 15.62 -23.31 17.76
C ASP A 389 16.00 -21.84 17.98
N ILE A 390 17.01 -21.56 18.82
CA ILE A 390 17.44 -20.18 19.07
C ILE A 390 18.01 -19.52 17.80
N THR A 391 18.75 -20.26 16.98
CA THR A 391 19.25 -19.76 15.67
C THR A 391 18.09 -19.43 14.74
N LYS A 392 17.09 -20.30 14.67
CA LYS A 392 15.86 -20.05 13.89
C LYS A 392 15.13 -18.80 14.39
N TYR A 393 14.95 -18.71 15.71
CA TYR A 393 14.22 -17.58 16.31
C TYR A 393 14.91 -16.24 16.06
N GLU A 394 16.22 -16.15 16.30
CA GLU A 394 16.97 -14.91 16.10
C GLU A 394 17.01 -14.48 14.61
N LEU A 395 17.09 -15.43 13.67
CA LEU A 395 16.98 -15.15 12.24
C LEU A 395 15.57 -14.68 11.85
N ILE A 396 14.52 -15.31 12.37
CA ILE A 396 13.13 -14.88 12.11
C ILE A 396 12.91 -13.47 12.62
N LYS A 397 13.38 -13.17 13.83
CA LYS A 397 13.34 -11.83 14.42
C LYS A 397 14.10 -10.81 13.56
N ASP A 398 15.26 -11.20 13.00
CA ASP A 398 16.03 -10.34 12.10
C ASP A 398 15.29 -10.09 10.77
N PHE A 399 14.70 -11.11 10.16
CA PHE A 399 13.92 -11.01 8.94
C PHE A 399 12.63 -10.20 9.15
N ASP A 400 12.02 -10.29 10.32
CA ASP A 400 10.78 -9.59 10.63
C ASP A 400 10.95 -8.06 10.75
N LYS A 401 12.18 -7.56 10.85
CA LYS A 401 12.51 -6.13 10.70
C LYS A 401 12.07 -5.59 9.31
N VAL A 402 12.08 -6.45 8.30
CA VAL A 402 11.64 -6.13 6.92
C VAL A 402 10.23 -6.62 6.68
N LEU A 403 9.93 -7.89 6.95
CA LEU A 403 8.64 -8.50 6.67
C LEU A 403 7.52 -7.92 7.52
N SER A 404 7.82 -7.59 8.78
CA SER A 404 6.91 -6.97 9.77
C SER A 404 5.60 -7.74 9.92
N LEU A 405 5.72 -9.05 10.08
CA LEU A 405 4.62 -10.00 10.26
C LEU A 405 4.33 -10.31 11.74
N ASN A 406 4.90 -9.54 12.69
CA ASN A 406 4.77 -9.73 14.14
C ASN A 406 5.27 -11.09 14.64
N LEU A 407 6.23 -11.70 13.97
CA LEU A 407 6.74 -13.03 14.30
C LEU A 407 7.60 -13.04 15.56
N GLU A 408 8.28 -11.94 15.88
CA GLU A 408 9.02 -11.79 17.13
C GLU A 408 8.13 -11.97 18.38
N ASN A 409 6.88 -11.46 18.28
CA ASN A 409 5.88 -11.50 19.35
C ASN A 409 4.94 -12.70 19.24
N ALA A 410 5.27 -13.67 18.37
CA ALA A 410 4.47 -14.87 18.20
C ALA A 410 4.25 -15.54 19.56
N LYS A 411 3.00 -15.51 20.01
CA LYS A 411 2.56 -16.30 21.16
C LYS A 411 1.92 -17.56 20.61
N SER A 412 2.11 -18.69 21.25
CA SER A 412 1.23 -19.81 21.03
C SER A 412 -0.16 -19.32 21.45
N THR A 413 -0.92 -18.82 20.52
CA THR A 413 -2.35 -18.85 20.65
C THR A 413 -2.70 -20.34 20.65
N GLU A 414 -2.69 -20.93 21.82
CA GLU A 414 -3.77 -21.84 22.11
C GLU A 414 -4.98 -21.06 21.64
N THR A 415 -5.64 -21.54 20.62
CA THR A 415 -6.91 -21.03 20.12
C THR A 415 -7.92 -21.20 21.24
N THR A 416 -7.89 -20.29 22.16
CA THR A 416 -9.00 -19.90 22.95
C THR A 416 -9.66 -18.70 22.26
N GLU A 417 -10.12 -18.86 21.03
CA GLU A 417 -11.43 -18.35 20.75
C GLU A 417 -12.34 -19.09 21.73
N GLY A 418 -12.47 -18.54 22.97
CA GLY A 418 -13.59 -18.77 23.86
C GLY A 418 -14.26 -20.16 23.93
N VAL A 419 -13.55 -21.22 23.61
CA VAL A 419 -13.98 -22.56 23.94
C VAL A 419 -13.32 -22.88 25.26
N ASP A 420 -14.08 -22.74 26.32
CA ASP A 420 -13.77 -23.26 27.63
C ASP A 420 -13.22 -24.68 27.44
N ALA A 421 -12.01 -24.97 27.91
CA ALA A 421 -11.40 -26.30 27.76
C ALA A 421 -12.32 -27.40 28.34
N GLU A 422 -13.16 -27.05 29.32
CA GLU A 422 -14.25 -27.89 29.81
C GLU A 422 -15.33 -28.11 28.74
N LEU A 423 -15.67 -27.07 27.95
CA LEU A 423 -16.67 -27.19 26.89
C LEU A 423 -16.15 -28.05 25.74
N GLU A 424 -14.87 -27.88 25.33
CA GLU A 424 -14.26 -28.71 24.29
C GLU A 424 -14.19 -30.18 24.72
N SER A 425 -13.74 -30.43 25.94
CA SER A 425 -13.71 -31.77 26.52
C SER A 425 -15.11 -32.39 26.59
N PHE A 426 -16.10 -31.60 26.98
CA PHE A 426 -17.52 -32.02 27.01
C PHE A 426 -18.02 -32.36 25.59
N VAL A 427 -17.76 -31.52 24.60
CA VAL A 427 -18.20 -31.73 23.22
C VAL A 427 -17.55 -32.98 22.61
N LEU A 428 -16.24 -33.16 22.81
CA LEU A 428 -15.53 -34.33 22.32
C LEU A 428 -16.04 -35.65 22.96
N ALA A 429 -16.32 -35.63 24.28
CA ALA A 429 -16.92 -36.76 24.96
C ALA A 429 -18.33 -37.10 24.39
N LYS A 430 -19.15 -36.08 24.12
CA LYS A 430 -20.46 -36.22 23.53
C LYS A 430 -20.42 -36.73 22.07
N ILE A 431 -19.42 -36.32 21.28
CA ILE A 431 -19.19 -36.83 19.93
C ILE A 431 -18.83 -38.33 19.97
N GLU A 432 -18.00 -38.76 20.90
CA GLU A 432 -17.66 -40.19 21.03
C GLU A 432 -18.84 -40.99 21.54
N GLU A 433 -19.63 -40.49 22.52
CA GLU A 433 -20.90 -41.11 22.98
C GLU A 433 -21.90 -41.28 21.82
N ARG A 434 -22.04 -40.23 20.96
CA ARG A 434 -22.92 -40.30 19.78
C ARG A 434 -22.40 -41.33 18.77
N LYS A 435 -21.11 -41.46 18.58
CA LYS A 435 -20.49 -42.45 17.69
C LYS A 435 -20.74 -43.87 18.17
N GLU A 436 -20.63 -44.13 19.47
CA GLU A 436 -20.95 -45.44 20.05
C GLU A 436 -22.45 -45.74 19.93
N ALA A 437 -23.36 -44.78 20.16
CA ALA A 437 -24.81 -44.94 19.95
C ALA A 437 -25.09 -45.30 18.46
N LYS A 438 -24.49 -44.65 17.50
CA LYS A 438 -24.61 -44.98 16.07
C LYS A 438 -24.11 -46.41 15.76
N LYS A 439 -22.99 -46.86 16.32
CA LYS A 439 -22.51 -48.24 16.18
C LYS A 439 -23.46 -49.25 16.75
N ALA A 440 -24.10 -48.95 17.89
CA ALA A 440 -25.12 -49.78 18.51
C ALA A 440 -26.48 -49.72 17.82
N LYS A 441 -26.61 -48.95 16.72
CA LYS A 441 -27.87 -48.66 15.99
C LYS A 441 -28.94 -47.98 16.87
N ASP A 442 -28.56 -47.35 17.97
CA ASP A 442 -29.43 -46.54 18.81
C ASP A 442 -29.45 -45.09 18.26
N PHE A 443 -30.23 -44.92 17.21
CA PHE A 443 -30.37 -43.63 16.53
C PHE A 443 -31.05 -42.58 17.38
N ALA A 444 -31.99 -43.02 18.25
CA ALA A 444 -32.74 -42.14 19.15
C ALA A 444 -31.78 -41.45 20.15
N LYS A 445 -30.84 -42.22 20.73
CA LYS A 445 -29.81 -41.67 21.58
C LYS A 445 -28.82 -40.76 20.82
N ALA A 446 -28.44 -41.13 19.59
CA ALA A 446 -27.56 -40.32 18.76
C ALA A 446 -28.16 -38.96 18.37
N ASP A 447 -29.46 -38.90 18.12
CA ASP A 447 -30.20 -37.66 17.83
C ASP A 447 -30.38 -36.83 19.10
N ALA A 448 -30.71 -37.43 20.24
CA ALA A 448 -30.80 -36.73 21.53
C ALA A 448 -29.49 -36.02 21.90
N ILE A 449 -28.34 -36.66 21.66
CA ILE A 449 -27.01 -36.04 21.91
C ILE A 449 -26.78 -34.84 20.96
N ARG A 450 -27.18 -34.95 19.70
CA ARG A 450 -27.09 -33.85 18.74
C ARG A 450 -27.95 -32.65 19.17
N ASP A 451 -29.16 -32.92 19.63
CA ASP A 451 -30.12 -31.89 20.09
C ASP A 451 -29.65 -31.24 21.40
N GLU A 452 -29.04 -32.03 22.33
CA GLU A 452 -28.39 -31.49 23.54
C GLU A 452 -27.28 -30.52 23.21
N LEU A 453 -26.43 -30.84 22.24
CA LEU A 453 -25.32 -29.97 21.80
C LEU A 453 -25.87 -28.73 21.08
N LEU A 454 -26.91 -28.91 20.22
CA LEU A 454 -27.54 -27.78 19.54
C LEU A 454 -28.21 -26.81 20.52
N ALA A 455 -28.85 -27.29 21.57
CA ALA A 455 -29.41 -26.46 22.64
C ALA A 455 -28.37 -25.65 23.41
N LYS A 456 -27.12 -26.10 23.40
CA LYS A 456 -25.95 -25.38 23.95
C LYS A 456 -25.23 -24.49 22.93
N GLY A 457 -25.84 -24.27 21.75
CA GLY A 457 -25.24 -23.47 20.67
C GLY A 457 -24.09 -24.17 19.95
N ILE A 458 -24.09 -25.51 19.90
CA ILE A 458 -23.03 -26.30 19.24
C ILE A 458 -23.63 -27.08 18.11
N VAL A 459 -23.15 -26.85 16.91
CA VAL A 459 -23.61 -27.52 15.68
C VAL A 459 -22.62 -28.61 15.28
N LEU A 460 -23.10 -29.84 15.11
CA LEU A 460 -22.32 -30.98 14.58
C LEU A 460 -22.52 -31.14 13.09
N LYS A 461 -21.45 -31.38 12.36
CA LYS A 461 -21.47 -31.74 10.93
C LYS A 461 -20.70 -33.04 10.71
N ASP A 462 -21.42 -34.06 10.25
CA ASP A 462 -20.82 -35.34 9.86
C ASP A 462 -20.07 -35.16 8.51
N THR A 463 -18.81 -35.59 8.44
CA THR A 463 -17.99 -35.59 7.23
C THR A 463 -17.44 -36.98 6.95
N ARG A 464 -16.82 -37.21 5.78
CA ARG A 464 -16.18 -38.49 5.44
C ARG A 464 -14.98 -38.82 6.34
N GLU A 465 -14.37 -37.77 6.95
CA GLU A 465 -13.18 -37.88 7.81
C GLU A 465 -13.52 -37.88 9.30
N GLY A 466 -14.79 -37.71 9.67
CA GLY A 466 -15.26 -37.68 11.06
C GLY A 466 -16.32 -36.64 11.32
N VAL A 467 -16.59 -36.34 12.58
CA VAL A 467 -17.54 -35.29 13.01
C VAL A 467 -16.76 -34.03 13.32
N ILE A 468 -17.12 -32.93 12.67
CA ILE A 468 -16.64 -31.59 13.01
C ILE A 468 -17.72 -30.81 13.73
N TRP A 469 -17.35 -29.85 14.56
CA TRP A 469 -18.27 -29.03 15.31
C TRP A 469 -17.87 -27.55 15.32
N HIS A 470 -18.85 -26.66 15.54
CA HIS A 470 -18.64 -25.23 15.71
C HIS A 470 -19.73 -24.64 16.62
N LYS A 471 -19.48 -23.49 17.25
CA LYS A 471 -20.52 -22.71 17.93
C LYS A 471 -21.45 -22.07 16.88
N ALA A 472 -22.77 -22.11 17.17
CA ALA A 472 -23.80 -21.51 16.30
C ALA A 472 -23.72 -19.99 16.27
#